data_a4fab8ee9f7ff88ce0a10141ed0201fe
#
_entry.id   a4fab8ee9f7ff88ce0a10141ed0201fe
#
_cell.length_a   1.000
_cell.length_b   1.000
_cell.length_c   1.000
_cell.angle_alpha   90.00
_cell.angle_beta   90.00
_cell.angle_gamma   90.00
#
_symmetry.space_group_name_H-M   'P 1'
#
loop_
_entity.id
_entity.type
_entity.pdbx_description
1 polymer ?
#
loop_
_entity_poly.entity_id
_entity_poly.type
_entity_poly.pdbx_seq_one_letter_code
_entity_poly.pdbx_strand_id
1 'polypeptide(L)'
;AILVKGIHAKTVADQLEEIAKEELEHSEELAERIIQLGGEPIDDWDAITKNANYPKIEIPEDRSDYAGILKSVHVAEQGAIEVYANIINFLQTEVKDPATFHVIRHIMGEEMHHEEEIETLLGV
;
A
#
# COMPACT_ATOMS: atom_id res chain seq x y z
N ALA A 1 7.75 9.13 -8.35
CA ALA A 1 8.76 8.68 -7.38
C ALA A 1 9.16 9.82 -6.44
N ILE A 2 9.47 9.50 -5.19
CA ILE A 2 9.93 10.47 -4.20
C ILE A 2 11.45 10.63 -4.35
N LEU A 3 11.91 11.87 -4.58
CA LEU A 3 13.32 12.19 -4.64
C LEU A 3 13.82 12.49 -3.22
N VAL A 4 14.63 11.60 -2.66
CA VAL A 4 15.19 11.71 -1.31
C VAL A 4 16.61 12.28 -1.41
N LYS A 5 16.98 13.17 -0.47
CA LYS A 5 18.28 13.84 -0.43
C LYS A 5 18.95 13.67 0.93
N GLY A 6 20.28 13.69 0.96
CA GLY A 6 21.10 13.71 2.16
C GLY A 6 21.81 12.40 2.44
N ILE A 7 22.38 12.27 3.63
CA ILE A 7 23.31 11.18 3.99
C ILE A 7 22.67 9.80 4.00
N HIS A 8 21.36 9.69 4.30
CA HIS A 8 20.63 8.43 4.31
C HIS A 8 19.75 8.24 3.07
N ALA A 9 19.93 9.09 2.05
CA ALA A 9 19.10 9.08 0.85
C ALA A 9 19.04 7.71 0.18
N LYS A 10 20.19 7.04 0.04
CA LYS A 10 20.24 5.74 -0.64
C LYS A 10 19.45 4.67 0.11
N THR A 11 19.61 4.57 1.42
CA THR A 11 18.90 3.58 2.24
C THR A 11 17.39 3.77 2.16
N VAL A 12 16.93 5.02 2.32
CA VAL A 12 15.50 5.33 2.28
C VAL A 12 14.95 5.15 0.87
N ALA A 13 15.68 5.63 -0.16
CA ALA A 13 15.26 5.49 -1.55
C ALA A 13 15.14 4.01 -1.96
N ASP A 14 16.11 3.17 -1.60
CA ASP A 14 16.09 1.74 -1.90
C ASP A 14 14.87 1.06 -1.27
N GLN A 15 14.54 1.41 -0.02
CA GLN A 15 13.37 0.86 0.67
C GLN A 15 12.07 1.31 0.01
N LEU A 16 11.95 2.58 -0.34
CA LEU A 16 10.76 3.12 -1.01
C LEU A 16 10.58 2.50 -2.41
N GLU A 17 11.68 2.29 -3.12
CA GLU A 17 11.66 1.66 -4.44
C GLU A 17 11.18 0.21 -4.36
N GLU A 18 11.65 -0.55 -3.37
CA GLU A 18 11.20 -1.92 -3.13
C GLU A 18 9.70 -1.97 -2.81
N ILE A 19 9.23 -1.09 -1.94
CA ILE A 19 7.81 -0.96 -1.60
C ILE A 19 7.00 -0.63 -2.85
N ALA A 20 7.44 0.33 -3.67
CA ALA A 20 6.75 0.72 -4.89
C ALA A 20 6.65 -0.44 -5.88
N LYS A 21 7.69 -1.25 -6.00
CA LYS A 21 7.67 -2.43 -6.86
C LYS A 21 6.63 -3.46 -6.40
N GLU A 22 6.58 -3.73 -5.09
CA GLU A 22 5.61 -4.66 -4.53
C GLU A 22 4.17 -4.12 -4.64
N GLU A 23 3.98 -2.80 -4.47
CA GLU A 23 2.67 -2.17 -4.66
C GLU A 23 2.17 -2.32 -6.10
N LEU A 24 3.06 -2.23 -7.08
CA LEU A 24 2.70 -2.48 -8.47
C LEU A 24 2.24 -3.93 -8.67
N GLU A 25 2.96 -4.89 -8.09
CA GLU A 25 2.58 -6.31 -8.12
C GLU A 25 1.20 -6.52 -7.47
N HIS A 26 0.92 -5.89 -6.34
CA HIS A 26 -0.38 -5.95 -5.68
C HIS A 26 -1.50 -5.43 -6.59
N SER A 27 -1.26 -4.30 -7.26
CA SER A 27 -2.28 -3.73 -8.15
C SER A 27 -2.58 -4.66 -9.32
N GLU A 28 -1.57 -5.35 -9.84
CA GLU A 28 -1.74 -6.34 -10.91
C GLU A 28 -2.52 -7.56 -10.43
N GLU A 29 -2.22 -8.07 -9.23
CA GLU A 29 -2.95 -9.20 -8.64
C GLU A 29 -4.43 -8.84 -8.39
N LEU A 30 -4.68 -7.64 -7.87
CA LEU A 30 -6.05 -7.17 -7.63
C LEU A 30 -6.82 -6.99 -8.95
N ALA A 31 -6.19 -6.39 -9.95
CA ALA A 31 -6.78 -6.21 -11.26
C ALA A 31 -7.14 -7.55 -11.90
N GLU A 32 -6.24 -8.52 -11.83
CA GLU A 32 -6.49 -9.87 -12.34
C GLU A 32 -7.69 -10.53 -11.63
N ARG A 33 -7.76 -10.39 -10.30
CA ARG A 33 -8.88 -10.96 -9.54
C ARG A 33 -10.20 -10.29 -9.88
N ILE A 34 -10.21 -8.96 -10.07
CA ILE A 34 -11.41 -8.23 -10.49
C ILE A 34 -11.90 -8.75 -11.85
N ILE A 35 -10.99 -8.96 -12.80
CA ILE A 35 -11.33 -9.50 -14.11
C ILE A 35 -11.89 -10.93 -13.99
N GLN A 36 -11.29 -11.78 -13.16
CA GLN A 36 -11.78 -13.15 -12.92
C GLN A 36 -13.20 -13.15 -12.35
N LEU A 37 -13.55 -12.13 -11.55
CA LEU A 37 -14.87 -11.97 -10.98
C LEU A 37 -15.88 -11.32 -11.94
N GLY A 38 -15.45 -10.96 -13.15
CA GLY A 38 -16.32 -10.35 -14.16
C GLY A 38 -16.39 -8.82 -14.08
N GLY A 39 -15.56 -8.20 -13.27
CA GLY A 39 -15.49 -6.74 -13.14
C GLY A 39 -14.47 -6.10 -14.07
N GLU A 40 -14.41 -4.78 -14.03
CA GLU A 40 -13.43 -4.00 -14.76
C GLU A 40 -12.57 -3.20 -13.76
N PRO A 41 -11.24 -3.38 -13.78
CA PRO A 41 -10.36 -2.58 -12.93
C PRO A 41 -10.43 -1.10 -13.32
N ILE A 42 -10.31 -0.21 -12.32
CA ILE A 42 -10.22 1.22 -12.54
C ILE A 42 -8.82 1.54 -13.03
N ASP A 43 -8.70 2.17 -14.20
CA ASP A 43 -7.42 2.53 -14.82
C ASP A 43 -7.25 4.03 -15.05
N ASP A 44 -8.23 4.84 -14.66
CA ASP A 44 -8.22 6.28 -14.77
C ASP A 44 -7.86 6.94 -13.43
N TRP A 45 -6.84 7.81 -13.44
CA TRP A 45 -6.37 8.51 -12.25
C TRP A 45 -7.46 9.29 -11.52
N ASP A 46 -8.33 9.98 -12.25
CA ASP A 46 -9.42 10.74 -11.64
C ASP A 46 -10.40 9.81 -10.92
N ALA A 47 -10.74 8.69 -11.55
CA ALA A 47 -11.62 7.69 -10.96
C ALA A 47 -10.97 7.03 -9.72
N ILE A 48 -9.67 6.72 -9.77
CA ILE A 48 -8.92 6.17 -8.64
C ILE A 48 -8.95 7.15 -7.46
N THR A 49 -8.63 8.43 -7.70
CA THR A 49 -8.62 9.46 -6.67
C THR A 49 -10.00 9.67 -6.06
N LYS A 50 -11.04 9.70 -6.89
CA LYS A 50 -12.42 9.92 -6.45
C LYS A 50 -12.95 8.77 -5.59
N ASN A 51 -12.55 7.54 -5.88
CA ASN A 51 -13.05 6.33 -5.21
C ASN A 51 -12.12 5.80 -4.13
N ALA A 52 -10.99 6.46 -3.88
CA ALA A 52 -10.06 6.05 -2.83
C ALA A 52 -10.73 6.12 -1.46
N ASN A 53 -10.56 5.07 -0.68
CA ASN A 53 -11.18 4.94 0.65
C ASN A 53 -10.15 4.92 1.79
N TYR A 54 -8.99 5.54 1.55
CA TYR A 54 -7.95 5.73 2.56
C TYR A 54 -7.46 7.18 2.54
N PRO A 55 -6.82 7.66 3.63
CA PRO A 55 -6.38 9.05 3.72
C PRO A 55 -5.37 9.43 2.66
N LYS A 56 -5.49 10.65 2.14
CA LYS A 56 -4.46 11.22 1.28
C LYS A 56 -3.19 11.47 2.10
N ILE A 57 -2.05 11.01 1.62
CA ILE A 57 -0.77 11.26 2.28
C ILE A 57 -0.11 12.54 1.76
N GLU A 58 0.62 13.20 2.63
CA GLU A 58 1.39 14.40 2.29
C GLU A 58 2.88 14.09 2.48
N ILE A 59 3.67 14.41 1.46
CA ILE A 59 5.11 14.23 1.49
C ILE A 59 5.78 15.54 1.89
N PRO A 60 6.73 15.54 2.86
CA PRO A 60 7.45 16.75 3.24
C PRO A 60 8.15 17.41 2.06
N GLU A 61 8.15 18.75 2.02
CA GLU A 61 8.89 19.52 1.00
C GLU A 61 10.39 19.31 1.12
N ASP A 62 10.90 19.23 2.34
CA ASP A 62 12.30 18.92 2.61
C ASP A 62 12.55 17.42 2.40
N ARG A 63 13.22 17.09 1.30
CA ARG A 63 13.50 15.70 0.90
C ARG A 63 14.60 15.04 1.73
N SER A 64 15.21 15.74 2.67
CA SER A 64 16.11 15.18 3.68
C SER A 64 15.41 14.90 5.02
N ASP A 65 14.13 15.22 5.12
CA ASP A 65 13.30 14.87 6.28
C ASP A 65 12.86 13.39 6.17
N TYR A 66 13.78 12.48 6.44
CA TYR A 66 13.55 11.04 6.31
C TYR A 66 12.43 10.56 7.22
N ALA A 67 12.40 11.03 8.46
CA ALA A 67 11.37 10.65 9.42
C ALA A 67 9.99 11.09 8.91
N GLY A 68 9.86 12.30 8.38
CA GLY A 68 8.61 12.79 7.82
C GLY A 68 8.15 12.00 6.61
N ILE A 69 9.07 11.67 5.70
CA ILE A 69 8.77 10.85 4.52
C ILE A 69 8.31 9.45 4.94
N LEU A 70 9.05 8.80 5.83
CA LEU A 70 8.72 7.46 6.30
C LEU A 70 7.41 7.43 7.08
N LYS A 71 7.11 8.46 7.89
CA LYS A 71 5.83 8.58 8.59
C LYS A 71 4.66 8.70 7.62
N SER A 72 4.83 9.45 6.53
CA SER A 72 3.80 9.57 5.50
C SER A 72 3.52 8.23 4.82
N VAL A 73 4.56 7.48 4.48
CA VAL A 73 4.42 6.14 3.90
C VAL A 73 3.79 5.19 4.92
N HIS A 74 4.16 5.29 6.20
CA HIS A 74 3.58 4.48 7.28
C HIS A 74 2.06 4.69 7.39
N VAL A 75 1.61 5.93 7.30
CA VAL A 75 0.16 6.25 7.28
C VAL A 75 -0.52 5.57 6.09
N ALA A 76 0.10 5.59 4.92
CA ALA A 76 -0.44 4.93 3.73
C ALA A 76 -0.54 3.41 3.93
N GLU A 77 0.49 2.78 4.49
CA GLU A 77 0.46 1.34 4.76
C GLU A 77 -0.61 0.96 5.77
N GLN A 78 -0.76 1.74 6.85
CA GLN A 78 -1.81 1.54 7.84
C GLN A 78 -3.21 1.66 7.22
N GLY A 79 -3.41 2.65 6.34
CA GLY A 79 -4.68 2.82 5.63
C GLY A 79 -4.99 1.62 4.73
N ALA A 80 -4.00 1.12 4.01
CA ALA A 80 -4.16 -0.07 3.16
C ALA A 80 -4.50 -1.31 3.99
N ILE A 81 -3.81 -1.53 5.10
CA ILE A 81 -4.06 -2.66 6.00
C ILE A 81 -5.50 -2.62 6.52
N GLU A 82 -6.00 -1.45 6.90
CA GLU A 82 -7.37 -1.29 7.36
C GLU A 82 -8.38 -1.65 6.26
N VAL A 83 -8.15 -1.18 5.04
CA VAL A 83 -9.00 -1.52 3.88
C VAL A 83 -9.03 -3.03 3.66
N TYR A 84 -7.87 -3.67 3.63
CA TYR A 84 -7.80 -5.11 3.43
C TYR A 84 -8.42 -5.90 4.57
N ALA A 85 -8.26 -5.45 5.82
CA ALA A 85 -8.91 -6.08 6.97
C ALA A 85 -10.44 -6.02 6.86
N ASN A 86 -10.99 -4.90 6.39
CA ASN A 86 -12.42 -4.75 6.16
C ASN A 86 -12.91 -5.68 5.05
N ILE A 87 -12.14 -5.84 3.98
CA ILE A 87 -12.47 -6.77 2.89
C ILE A 87 -12.46 -8.21 3.41
N ILE A 88 -11.47 -8.58 4.21
CA ILE A 88 -11.38 -9.92 4.82
C ILE A 88 -12.60 -10.20 5.70
N ASN A 89 -12.99 -9.24 6.53
CA ASN A 89 -14.18 -9.37 7.36
C ASN A 89 -15.43 -9.61 6.52
N PHE A 90 -15.59 -8.86 5.44
CA PHE A 90 -16.70 -9.04 4.50
C PHE A 90 -16.69 -10.45 3.88
N LEU A 91 -15.52 -10.94 3.48
CA LEU A 91 -15.38 -12.28 2.89
C LEU A 91 -15.58 -13.42 3.90
N GLN A 92 -15.49 -13.13 5.19
CA GLN A 92 -15.75 -14.13 6.24
C GLN A 92 -17.20 -14.14 6.71
N THR A 93 -17.90 -13.00 6.64
CA THR A 93 -19.24 -12.85 7.22
C THR A 93 -20.35 -12.76 6.19
N GLU A 94 -20.11 -12.14 5.03
CA GLU A 94 -21.17 -11.84 4.06
C GLU A 94 -21.09 -12.68 2.78
N VAL A 95 -19.91 -12.83 2.23
CA VAL A 95 -19.70 -13.56 0.97
C VAL A 95 -18.51 -14.49 1.11
N LYS A 96 -18.77 -15.78 1.03
CA LYS A 96 -17.68 -16.77 1.07
C LYS A 96 -17.03 -16.92 -0.29
N ASP A 97 -15.83 -16.36 -0.42
CA ASP A 97 -15.00 -16.47 -1.61
C ASP A 97 -13.55 -16.76 -1.19
N PRO A 98 -13.20 -18.05 -1.01
CA PRO A 98 -11.86 -18.43 -0.54
C PRO A 98 -10.74 -17.98 -1.46
N ALA A 99 -10.97 -17.89 -2.76
CA ALA A 99 -9.96 -17.47 -3.72
C ALA A 99 -9.64 -15.99 -3.55
N THR A 100 -10.65 -15.13 -3.43
CA THR A 100 -10.46 -13.71 -3.15
C THR A 100 -9.88 -13.50 -1.76
N PHE A 101 -10.35 -14.23 -0.76
CA PHE A 101 -9.80 -14.20 0.59
C PHE A 101 -8.29 -14.46 0.58
N HIS A 102 -7.84 -15.46 -0.16
CA HIS A 102 -6.42 -15.80 -0.26
C HIS A 102 -5.60 -14.65 -0.85
N VAL A 103 -6.08 -14.04 -1.93
CA VAL A 103 -5.40 -12.90 -2.57
C VAL A 103 -5.27 -11.71 -1.60
N ILE A 104 -6.37 -11.33 -0.96
CA ILE A 104 -6.39 -10.17 -0.05
C ILE A 104 -5.53 -10.43 1.19
N ARG A 105 -5.60 -11.63 1.75
CA ARG A 105 -4.78 -11.98 2.93
C ARG A 105 -3.28 -11.94 2.61
N HIS A 106 -2.89 -12.42 1.44
CA HIS A 106 -1.50 -12.39 0.99
C HIS A 106 -0.99 -10.95 0.88
N ILE A 107 -1.77 -10.10 0.21
CA ILE A 107 -1.41 -8.69 0.03
C ILE A 107 -1.34 -7.97 1.38
N MET A 108 -2.33 -8.19 2.24
CA MET A 108 -2.34 -7.59 3.58
C MET A 108 -1.10 -7.99 4.39
N GLY A 109 -0.66 -9.25 4.28
CA GLY A 109 0.56 -9.71 4.94
C GLY A 109 1.80 -8.97 4.46
N GLU A 110 1.91 -8.70 3.17
CA GLU A 110 3.02 -7.92 2.62
C GLU A 110 2.95 -6.45 3.06
N GLU A 111 1.75 -5.85 3.14
CA GLU A 111 1.60 -4.49 3.66
C GLU A 111 2.02 -4.39 5.13
N MET A 112 1.71 -5.40 5.94
CA MET A 112 2.14 -5.47 7.33
C MET A 112 3.66 -5.59 7.45
N HIS A 113 4.29 -6.30 6.51
CA HIS A 113 5.74 -6.40 6.44
C HIS A 113 6.38 -5.05 6.07
N HIS A 114 5.82 -4.32 5.14
CA HIS A 114 6.24 -2.95 4.79
C HIS A 114 6.14 -2.04 6.03
N GLU A 115 5.05 -2.13 6.78
CA GLU A 115 4.87 -1.36 8.01
C GLU A 115 5.99 -1.64 9.00
N GLU A 116 6.32 -2.91 9.22
CA GLU A 116 7.42 -3.30 10.12
C GLU A 116 8.78 -2.76 9.66
N GLU A 117 9.06 -2.82 8.35
CA GLU A 117 10.30 -2.30 7.79
C GLU A 117 10.41 -0.79 7.99
N ILE A 118 9.32 -0.06 7.76
CA ILE A 118 9.28 1.39 7.98
C ILE A 118 9.46 1.73 9.46
N GLU A 119 8.80 1.00 10.35
CA GLU A 119 8.95 1.18 11.79
C GLU A 119 10.39 0.94 12.24
N THR A 120 11.05 -0.07 11.68
CA THR A 120 12.47 -0.33 11.96
C THR A 120 13.34 0.86 11.56
N LEU A 121 13.12 1.43 10.38
CA LEU A 121 13.87 2.61 9.92
C LEU A 121 13.55 3.85 10.77
N LEU A 122 12.34 3.98 11.28
CA LEU A 122 11.96 5.07 12.17
C LEU A 122 12.47 4.90 13.61
N GLY A 123 12.85 3.68 13.99
CA GLY A 123 13.28 3.37 15.35
C GLY A 123 12.13 3.24 16.35
N VAL A 124 10.98 2.83 15.87
CA VAL A 124 9.79 2.64 16.73
C VAL A 124 9.32 1.17 16.75
#